data_93ed20d754a08401d293b1d2f176856d
#
_entry.id   93ed20d754a08401d293b1d2f176856d
#
_cell.length_a   1.000
_cell.length_b   1.000
_cell.length_c   1.000
_cell.angle_alpha   90.00
_cell.angle_beta   90.00
_cell.angle_gamma   90.00
#
_symmetry.space_group_name_H-M   'P 1'
#
loop_
_entity.id
_entity.type
_entity.pdbx_description
1 polymer ?
#
loop_
_entity_poly.entity_id
_entity_poly.type
_entity_poly.pdbx_seq_one_letter_code
_entity_poly.pdbx_strand_id
1 'polypeptide(L)'
;MIEINKNYNESNLVTLGKIPDNTIDLTVTSPPYDDLRAYNGFELDWQNLIKELYRTIKQGGVVVWVVGDATIKGNETGTSFKQALFAKECGFNLHDTMIYQKSSPPLTHNRYEQNFEYMFVFSKGKPNTFNGLREPREYTDNRTKKAFGRNKDNSVDLGYSSKDETRLRRNVWKYFAGGGANDKIASQHPAIFPEQLAQDHILSWTNENDLVYDCFMGSGTVAKMSILNNRNW
;
A
#
# COMPACT_ATOMS: atom_id res chain seq x y z
N MET A 1 -6.44 2.60 27.40
CA MET A 1 -6.96 2.62 26.01
C MET A 1 -6.11 3.61 25.24
N ILE A 2 -5.64 3.29 24.06
CA ILE A 2 -4.87 4.21 23.25
C ILE A 2 -5.77 5.36 22.75
N GLU A 3 -5.26 6.60 22.70
CA GLU A 3 -5.98 7.73 22.12
C GLU A 3 -5.79 7.73 20.61
N ILE A 4 -6.84 7.92 19.83
CA ILE A 4 -6.80 8.11 18.38
C ILE A 4 -6.51 9.56 18.01
N ASN A 5 -6.16 9.83 16.76
CA ASN A 5 -5.80 11.15 16.26
C ASN A 5 -4.59 11.75 17.00
N LYS A 6 -3.59 10.91 17.26
CA LYS A 6 -2.42 11.25 18.06
C LYS A 6 -1.16 10.53 17.59
N ASN A 7 -0.04 11.24 17.61
CA ASN A 7 1.28 10.68 17.34
C ASN A 7 1.86 10.02 18.60
N TYR A 8 2.46 8.86 18.42
CA TYR A 8 3.20 8.15 19.47
C TYR A 8 4.67 8.06 19.08
N ASN A 9 5.53 8.78 19.80
CA ASN A 9 6.98 8.73 19.60
C ASN A 9 7.60 7.61 20.44
N GLU A 10 7.33 6.37 20.05
CA GLU A 10 7.82 5.15 20.68
C GLU A 10 7.95 4.03 19.64
N SER A 11 8.48 2.87 20.04
CA SER A 11 8.51 1.71 19.15
C SER A 11 7.10 1.33 18.70
N ASN A 12 6.93 1.04 17.41
CA ASN A 12 5.67 0.60 16.84
C ASN A 12 5.10 -0.65 17.51
N LEU A 13 5.95 -1.60 17.94
CA LEU A 13 5.53 -2.78 18.70
C LEU A 13 4.99 -2.41 20.08
N VAL A 14 5.53 -1.39 20.73
CA VAL A 14 5.01 -0.88 22.02
C VAL A 14 3.63 -0.25 21.80
N THR A 15 3.47 0.56 20.77
CA THR A 15 2.19 1.18 20.43
C THR A 15 1.16 0.11 20.06
N LEU A 16 1.50 -0.82 19.17
CA LEU A 16 0.60 -1.91 18.77
C LEU A 16 0.16 -2.78 19.95
N GLY A 17 1.06 -3.06 20.90
CA GLY A 17 0.71 -3.79 22.13
C GLY A 17 -0.36 -3.10 23.01
N LYS A 18 -0.59 -1.80 22.83
CA LYS A 18 -1.64 -1.03 23.52
C LYS A 18 -2.96 -1.01 22.76
N ILE A 19 -2.94 -1.35 21.46
CA ILE A 19 -4.13 -1.38 20.60
C ILE A 19 -4.85 -2.71 20.79
N PRO A 20 -6.16 -2.70 21.10
CA PRO A 20 -6.94 -3.93 21.20
C PRO A 20 -7.01 -4.69 19.87
N ASP A 21 -7.33 -5.98 19.94
CA ASP A 21 -7.57 -6.80 18.76
C ASP A 21 -8.71 -6.22 17.91
N ASN A 22 -8.63 -6.40 16.60
CA ASN A 22 -9.69 -6.03 15.66
C ASN A 22 -10.16 -4.57 15.79
N THR A 23 -9.23 -3.63 15.90
CA THR A 23 -9.53 -2.20 16.13
C THR A 23 -9.31 -1.36 14.87
N ILE A 24 -8.28 -1.64 14.07
CA ILE A 24 -7.85 -0.84 12.92
C ILE A 24 -8.60 -1.28 11.66
N ASP A 25 -9.12 -0.32 10.89
CA ASP A 25 -9.78 -0.59 9.60
C ASP A 25 -8.77 -0.72 8.47
N LEU A 26 -7.80 0.17 8.43
CA LEU A 26 -6.76 0.22 7.40
C LEU A 26 -5.39 0.55 8.00
N THR A 27 -4.37 -0.17 7.58
CA THR A 27 -2.97 0.28 7.73
C THR A 27 -2.42 0.63 6.35
N VAL A 28 -1.84 1.83 6.22
CA VAL A 28 -1.05 2.22 5.03
C VAL A 28 0.32 2.62 5.52
N THR A 29 1.36 1.90 5.09
CA THR A 29 2.69 2.11 5.65
C THR A 29 3.80 1.67 4.70
N SER A 30 4.99 2.24 4.91
CA SER A 30 6.21 1.89 4.21
C SER A 30 7.32 1.64 5.23
N PRO A 31 7.67 0.39 5.51
CA PRO A 31 8.75 0.08 6.44
C PRO A 31 10.10 0.54 5.91
N PRO A 32 11.13 0.63 6.75
CA PRO A 32 12.51 0.69 6.30
C PRO A 32 12.84 -0.48 5.36
N TYR A 33 13.47 -0.19 4.21
CA TYR A 33 13.85 -1.21 3.22
C TYR A 33 15.26 -1.68 3.52
N ASP A 34 15.41 -2.86 4.09
CA ASP A 34 16.71 -3.43 4.45
C ASP A 34 17.65 -2.36 5.07
N ASP A 35 18.92 -2.36 4.74
CA ASP A 35 19.90 -1.35 5.15
C ASP A 35 20.08 -0.20 4.16
N LEU A 36 19.08 0.06 3.28
CA LEU A 36 19.16 1.11 2.26
C LEU A 36 19.35 2.52 2.84
N ARG A 37 18.99 2.73 4.10
CA ARG A 37 19.17 4.01 4.82
C ARG A 37 19.54 3.74 6.26
N ALA A 38 20.48 4.54 6.80
CA ALA A 38 20.82 4.51 8.21
C ALA A 38 19.67 5.12 9.04
N TYR A 39 18.94 4.29 9.74
CA TYR A 39 17.91 4.70 10.70
C TYR A 39 18.45 4.67 12.14
N ASN A 40 19.63 5.28 12.39
CA ASN A 40 20.23 5.40 13.72
C ASN A 40 20.37 4.06 14.48
N GLY A 41 20.68 2.97 13.77
CA GLY A 41 20.85 1.64 14.40
C GLY A 41 19.53 0.93 14.71
N PHE A 42 18.40 1.41 14.20
CA PHE A 42 17.10 0.72 14.36
C PHE A 42 17.06 -0.53 13.47
N GLU A 43 16.92 -1.70 14.08
CA GLU A 43 16.62 -2.96 13.41
C GLU A 43 15.10 -3.19 13.41
N LEU A 44 14.56 -3.47 12.23
CA LEU A 44 13.14 -3.72 12.06
C LEU A 44 12.80 -5.18 12.36
N ASP A 45 12.11 -5.43 13.47
CA ASP A 45 11.46 -6.71 13.74
C ASP A 45 10.14 -6.82 12.95
N TRP A 46 10.27 -6.98 11.63
CA TRP A 46 9.12 -7.03 10.73
C TRP A 46 8.23 -8.25 10.95
N GLN A 47 8.77 -9.35 11.50
CA GLN A 47 8.00 -10.57 11.77
C GLN A 47 7.00 -10.34 12.91
N ASN A 48 7.45 -9.80 14.03
CA ASN A 48 6.54 -9.48 15.13
C ASN A 48 5.60 -8.33 14.76
N LEU A 49 6.08 -7.36 13.96
CA LEU A 49 5.22 -6.28 13.45
C LEU A 49 4.07 -6.82 12.60
N ILE A 50 4.31 -7.72 11.66
CA ILE A 50 3.26 -8.31 10.81
C ILE A 50 2.25 -9.11 11.64
N LYS A 51 2.71 -9.86 12.67
CA LYS A 51 1.81 -10.57 13.61
C LYS A 51 0.90 -9.60 14.37
N GLU A 52 1.48 -8.51 14.89
CA GLU A 52 0.73 -7.49 15.62
C GLU A 52 -0.25 -6.73 14.71
N LEU A 53 0.13 -6.45 13.47
CA LEU A 53 -0.79 -5.90 12.48
C LEU A 53 -1.94 -6.87 12.21
N TYR A 54 -1.69 -8.17 12.06
CA TYR A 54 -2.77 -9.16 11.90
C TYR A 54 -3.70 -9.20 13.11
N ARG A 55 -3.17 -9.10 14.33
CA ARG A 55 -3.97 -9.07 15.56
C ARG A 55 -4.88 -7.85 15.61
N THR A 56 -4.31 -6.66 15.33
CA THR A 56 -4.97 -5.37 15.52
C THR A 56 -5.90 -4.97 14.38
N ILE A 57 -5.68 -5.45 13.15
CA ILE A 57 -6.58 -5.23 12.02
C ILE A 57 -7.92 -5.95 12.26
N LYS A 58 -9.03 -5.27 11.97
CA LYS A 58 -10.39 -5.81 12.00
C LYS A 58 -10.56 -6.95 10.99
N GLN A 59 -11.51 -7.84 11.27
CA GLN A 59 -11.99 -8.77 10.24
C GLN A 59 -12.54 -7.98 9.05
N GLY A 60 -12.03 -8.26 7.85
CA GLY A 60 -12.31 -7.48 6.63
C GLY A 60 -11.53 -6.17 6.50
N GLY A 61 -10.63 -5.87 7.45
CA GLY A 61 -9.69 -4.75 7.35
C GLY A 61 -8.51 -5.06 6.44
N VAL A 62 -7.78 -4.02 6.04
CA VAL A 62 -6.74 -4.08 5.02
C VAL A 62 -5.42 -3.51 5.52
N VAL A 63 -4.31 -4.10 5.10
CA VAL A 63 -2.96 -3.56 5.27
C VAL A 63 -2.34 -3.33 3.90
N VAL A 64 -1.96 -2.11 3.59
CA VAL A 64 -1.18 -1.74 2.41
C VAL A 64 0.28 -1.59 2.85
N TRP A 65 1.10 -2.50 2.37
CA TRP A 65 2.52 -2.61 2.71
C TRP A 65 3.37 -2.21 1.51
N VAL A 66 3.92 -0.98 1.54
CA VAL A 66 4.72 -0.44 0.44
C VAL A 66 6.19 -0.71 0.71
N VAL A 67 6.82 -1.49 -0.16
CA VAL A 67 8.17 -1.99 0.07
C VAL A 67 8.95 -2.20 -1.24
N GLY A 68 10.25 -1.98 -1.18
CA GLY A 68 11.22 -2.35 -2.21
C GLY A 68 12.32 -3.23 -1.64
N ASP A 69 13.15 -3.77 -2.52
CA ASP A 69 14.31 -4.58 -2.16
C ASP A 69 15.60 -3.79 -2.36
N ALA A 70 16.59 -4.02 -1.48
CA ALA A 70 17.95 -3.57 -1.72
C ALA A 70 18.64 -4.46 -2.75
N THR A 71 19.59 -3.87 -3.47
CA THR A 71 20.52 -4.61 -4.31
C THR A 71 21.91 -4.61 -3.69
N ILE A 72 22.36 -5.78 -3.23
CA ILE A 72 23.65 -5.94 -2.59
C ILE A 72 24.55 -6.81 -3.48
N LYS A 73 25.70 -6.26 -3.91
CA LYS A 73 26.65 -6.95 -4.80
C LYS A 73 25.99 -7.56 -6.05
N GLY A 74 25.05 -6.83 -6.66
CA GLY A 74 24.36 -7.25 -7.87
C GLY A 74 23.20 -8.23 -7.66
N ASN A 75 22.86 -8.55 -6.41
CA ASN A 75 21.75 -9.44 -6.04
C ASN A 75 20.67 -8.68 -5.27
N GLU A 76 19.42 -8.83 -5.64
CA GLU A 76 18.29 -8.30 -4.86
C GLU A 76 18.06 -9.16 -3.61
N THR A 77 17.76 -8.52 -2.48
CA THR A 77 17.59 -9.21 -1.19
C THR A 77 16.38 -10.12 -1.17
N GLY A 78 15.34 -9.77 -1.92
CA GLY A 78 14.06 -10.48 -1.94
C GLY A 78 13.33 -10.42 -0.59
N THR A 79 13.64 -9.44 0.24
CA THR A 79 13.03 -9.25 1.56
C THR A 79 11.54 -8.94 1.44
N SER A 80 11.15 -8.17 0.41
CA SER A 80 9.75 -7.87 0.12
C SER A 80 8.91 -9.14 -0.07
N PHE A 81 9.43 -10.12 -0.80
CA PHE A 81 8.75 -11.42 -1.01
C PHE A 81 8.68 -12.25 0.26
N LYS A 82 9.75 -12.26 1.08
CA LYS A 82 9.75 -12.94 2.39
C LYS A 82 8.67 -12.36 3.30
N GLN A 83 8.56 -11.04 3.35
CA GLN A 83 7.53 -10.34 4.13
C GLN A 83 6.12 -10.67 3.64
N ALA A 84 5.91 -10.68 2.31
CA ALA A 84 4.61 -11.01 1.72
C ALA A 84 4.19 -12.47 2.01
N LEU A 85 5.12 -13.43 1.91
CA LEU A 85 4.84 -14.83 2.21
C LEU A 85 4.59 -15.04 3.70
N PHE A 86 5.37 -14.39 4.57
CA PHE A 86 5.18 -14.47 6.01
C PHE A 86 3.85 -13.85 6.47
N ALA A 87 3.40 -12.76 5.84
CA ALA A 87 2.08 -12.20 6.11
C ALA A 87 0.97 -13.23 5.83
N LYS A 88 1.10 -14.02 4.75
CA LYS A 88 0.16 -15.14 4.48
C LYS A 88 0.25 -16.24 5.54
N GLU A 89 1.43 -16.58 6.02
CA GLU A 89 1.62 -17.54 7.12
C GLU A 89 0.96 -17.06 8.41
N CYS A 90 0.97 -15.74 8.68
CA CYS A 90 0.27 -15.13 9.80
C CYS A 90 -1.27 -15.17 9.67
N GLY A 91 -1.81 -15.49 8.49
CA GLY A 91 -3.25 -15.60 8.24
C GLY A 91 -3.83 -14.53 7.32
N PHE A 92 -3.05 -13.55 6.87
CA PHE A 92 -3.51 -12.61 5.85
C PHE A 92 -3.76 -13.28 4.51
N ASN A 93 -4.78 -12.84 3.81
CA ASN A 93 -4.87 -13.03 2.36
C ASN A 93 -3.94 -11.99 1.69
N LEU A 94 -3.10 -12.41 0.75
CA LEU A 94 -2.52 -11.50 -0.23
C LEU A 94 -3.62 -11.17 -1.24
N HIS A 95 -4.34 -10.06 -0.99
CA HIS A 95 -5.52 -9.68 -1.76
C HIS A 95 -5.15 -9.16 -3.15
N ASP A 96 -4.10 -8.33 -3.23
CA ASP A 96 -3.57 -7.82 -4.51
C ASP A 96 -2.06 -7.56 -4.37
N THR A 97 -1.36 -7.69 -5.50
CA THR A 97 0.02 -7.24 -5.67
C THR A 97 0.03 -6.06 -6.61
N MET A 98 0.00 -4.86 -6.03
CA MET A 98 0.00 -3.61 -6.78
C MET A 98 1.42 -3.07 -6.96
N ILE A 99 1.60 -2.19 -7.94
CA ILE A 99 2.88 -1.57 -8.26
C ILE A 99 2.76 -0.04 -8.12
N TYR A 100 3.64 0.53 -7.31
CA TYR A 100 3.92 1.95 -7.30
C TYR A 100 5.02 2.24 -8.31
N GLN A 101 4.68 2.82 -9.46
CA GLN A 101 5.64 3.27 -10.46
C GLN A 101 6.14 4.67 -10.13
N LYS A 102 7.45 4.80 -9.93
CA LYS A 102 8.11 6.08 -9.66
C LYS A 102 8.37 6.86 -10.96
N SER A 103 8.32 8.18 -10.88
CA SER A 103 8.62 9.06 -12.03
C SER A 103 10.12 9.22 -12.30
N SER A 104 10.96 9.02 -11.29
CA SER A 104 12.41 9.24 -11.37
C SER A 104 13.13 8.07 -10.70
N PRO A 105 13.50 7.03 -11.46
CA PRO A 105 14.28 5.92 -10.94
C PRO A 105 15.72 6.36 -10.64
N PRO A 106 16.40 5.69 -9.69
CA PRO A 106 17.82 5.88 -9.49
C PRO A 106 18.59 5.37 -10.71
N LEU A 107 19.68 6.06 -11.08
CA LEU A 107 20.60 5.58 -12.11
C LEU A 107 21.27 4.29 -11.63
N THR A 108 21.28 3.28 -12.50
CA THR A 108 21.90 1.98 -12.23
C THR A 108 22.85 1.61 -13.38
N HIS A 109 23.83 0.76 -13.06
CA HIS A 109 24.75 0.20 -14.04
C HIS A 109 24.51 -1.30 -14.18
N ASN A 110 24.62 -1.84 -15.38
CA ASN A 110 24.52 -3.26 -15.69
C ASN A 110 23.17 -3.94 -15.37
N ARG A 111 22.07 -3.17 -15.22
CA ARG A 111 20.69 -3.64 -15.11
C ARG A 111 19.71 -2.58 -15.57
N TYR A 112 18.46 -2.96 -15.80
CA TYR A 112 17.40 -1.99 -16.03
C TYR A 112 17.14 -1.16 -14.77
N GLU A 113 16.78 0.12 -14.96
CA GLU A 113 16.44 1.04 -13.88
C GLU A 113 15.18 0.57 -13.16
N GLN A 114 15.28 0.33 -11.86
CA GLN A 114 14.15 -0.09 -11.05
C GLN A 114 13.27 1.11 -10.72
N ASN A 115 12.21 1.29 -11.46
CA ASN A 115 11.32 2.43 -11.34
C ASN A 115 10.03 2.14 -10.57
N PHE A 116 10.00 1.11 -9.74
CA PHE A 116 8.81 0.73 -8.99
C PHE A 116 9.13 0.25 -7.57
N GLU A 117 8.08 0.22 -6.76
CA GLU A 117 8.01 -0.45 -5.47
C GLU A 117 6.75 -1.33 -5.44
N TYR A 118 6.78 -2.40 -4.66
CA TYR A 118 5.59 -3.22 -4.43
C TYR A 118 4.65 -2.52 -3.45
N MET A 119 3.36 -2.61 -3.71
CA MET A 119 2.29 -2.30 -2.77
C MET A 119 1.52 -3.59 -2.53
N PHE A 120 1.93 -4.38 -1.56
CA PHE A 120 1.19 -5.57 -1.18
C PHE A 120 -0.05 -5.17 -0.41
N VAL A 121 -1.21 -5.58 -0.90
CA VAL A 121 -2.49 -5.39 -0.24
C VAL A 121 -2.86 -6.68 0.47
N PHE A 122 -2.74 -6.68 1.79
CA PHE A 122 -3.15 -7.79 2.63
C PHE A 122 -4.54 -7.53 3.20
N SER A 123 -5.33 -8.58 3.40
CA SER A 123 -6.62 -8.46 4.06
C SER A 123 -6.83 -9.57 5.09
N LYS A 124 -7.48 -9.24 6.21
CA LYS A 124 -7.92 -10.23 7.19
C LYS A 124 -9.30 -10.76 6.79
N GLY A 125 -9.32 -11.86 6.03
CA GLY A 125 -10.52 -12.33 5.34
C GLY A 125 -10.84 -11.52 4.08
N LYS A 126 -12.10 -11.44 3.68
CA LYS A 126 -12.57 -10.63 2.55
C LYS A 126 -12.65 -9.15 2.98
N PRO A 127 -12.11 -8.19 2.22
CA PRO A 127 -12.27 -6.78 2.53
C PRO A 127 -13.74 -6.36 2.68
N ASN A 128 -14.04 -5.62 3.76
CA ASN A 128 -15.39 -5.09 4.01
C ASN A 128 -15.70 -3.88 3.12
N THR A 129 -14.68 -3.09 2.80
CA THR A 129 -14.79 -1.86 2.01
C THR A 129 -13.89 -1.95 0.79
N PHE A 130 -14.44 -1.65 -0.36
CA PHE A 130 -13.71 -1.42 -1.61
C PHE A 130 -14.41 -0.35 -2.43
N ASN A 131 -13.93 0.87 -2.33
CA ASN A 131 -14.37 2.02 -3.12
C ASN A 131 -13.44 2.18 -4.32
N GLY A 132 -13.58 1.32 -5.32
CA GLY A 132 -12.66 1.24 -6.45
C GLY A 132 -12.55 2.56 -7.21
N LEU A 133 -11.34 3.10 -7.29
CA LEU A 133 -11.06 4.32 -8.04
C LEU A 133 -11.26 4.08 -9.53
N ARG A 134 -11.82 5.07 -10.22
CA ARG A 134 -12.07 4.98 -11.66
C ARG A 134 -11.18 5.95 -12.43
N GLU A 135 -10.81 5.54 -13.63
CA GLU A 135 -10.00 6.35 -14.55
C GLU A 135 -10.67 6.40 -15.93
N PRO A 136 -10.42 7.44 -16.75
CA PRO A 136 -10.90 7.49 -18.14
C PRO A 136 -10.39 6.26 -18.92
N ARG A 137 -11.21 5.77 -19.84
CA ARG A 137 -10.74 4.75 -20.78
C ARG A 137 -9.89 5.41 -21.85
N GLU A 138 -8.69 4.89 -22.05
CA GLU A 138 -7.81 5.30 -23.16
C GLU A 138 -8.36 4.89 -24.52
N TYR A 139 -9.27 3.92 -24.53
CA TYR A 139 -9.81 3.31 -25.74
C TYR A 139 -11.27 2.94 -25.56
N THR A 140 -12.14 3.53 -26.35
CA THR A 140 -13.54 3.12 -26.47
C THR A 140 -13.65 2.09 -27.60
N ASP A 141 -13.95 0.85 -27.25
CA ASP A 141 -14.16 -0.23 -28.21
C ASP A 141 -15.61 -0.19 -28.68
N ASN A 142 -15.82 0.20 -29.93
CA ASN A 142 -17.15 0.28 -30.54
C ASN A 142 -17.74 -1.08 -30.95
N ARG A 143 -17.01 -2.20 -30.72
CA ARG A 143 -17.53 -3.52 -30.98
C ARG A 143 -18.70 -3.87 -30.07
N THR A 144 -19.78 -4.37 -30.65
CA THR A 144 -21.00 -4.73 -29.91
C THR A 144 -20.85 -6.06 -29.15
N LYS A 145 -19.91 -6.92 -29.55
CA LYS A 145 -19.61 -8.19 -28.86
C LYS A 145 -18.11 -8.33 -28.64
N LYS A 146 -17.71 -8.76 -27.47
CA LYS A 146 -16.32 -8.95 -27.08
C LYS A 146 -16.13 -10.29 -26.38
N ALA A 147 -15.00 -10.96 -26.65
CA ALA A 147 -14.60 -12.14 -25.90
C ALA A 147 -14.15 -11.71 -24.47
N PHE A 148 -14.74 -12.32 -23.44
CA PHE A 148 -14.44 -12.05 -22.03
C PHE A 148 -13.49 -13.08 -21.40
N GLY A 149 -12.67 -13.73 -22.18
CA GLY A 149 -11.71 -14.73 -21.73
C GLY A 149 -12.05 -16.11 -22.29
N ARG A 150 -11.26 -17.08 -21.89
CA ARG A 150 -11.47 -18.50 -22.21
C ARG A 150 -11.85 -19.26 -20.96
N ASN A 151 -12.86 -20.09 -21.05
CA ASN A 151 -13.22 -21.04 -20.02
C ASN A 151 -12.20 -22.18 -19.93
N LYS A 152 -12.28 -23.02 -18.89
CA LYS A 152 -11.39 -24.17 -18.72
C LYS A 152 -11.46 -25.19 -19.88
N ASP A 153 -12.57 -25.22 -20.59
CA ASP A 153 -12.82 -26.04 -21.77
C ASP A 153 -12.40 -25.36 -23.09
N ASN A 154 -11.67 -24.24 -23.03
CA ASN A 154 -11.29 -23.39 -24.15
C ASN A 154 -12.45 -22.68 -24.90
N SER A 155 -13.67 -22.82 -24.47
CA SER A 155 -14.78 -22.02 -24.99
C SER A 155 -14.61 -20.54 -24.65
N VAL A 156 -15.25 -19.67 -25.41
CA VAL A 156 -15.15 -18.21 -25.26
C VAL A 156 -16.52 -17.64 -24.97
N ASP A 157 -16.67 -17.00 -23.82
CA ASP A 157 -17.89 -16.23 -23.52
C ASP A 157 -17.87 -14.91 -24.30
N LEU A 158 -18.92 -14.66 -25.04
CA LEU A 158 -19.15 -13.40 -25.75
C LEU A 158 -20.08 -12.53 -24.93
N GLY A 159 -19.60 -11.37 -24.51
CA GLY A 159 -20.41 -10.36 -23.83
C GLY A 159 -20.38 -9.03 -24.56
N TYR A 160 -21.18 -8.08 -24.06
CA TYR A 160 -21.17 -6.73 -24.60
C TYR A 160 -20.03 -5.91 -23.99
N SER A 161 -19.37 -5.08 -24.79
CA SER A 161 -18.44 -4.10 -24.25
C SER A 161 -19.22 -3.03 -23.45
N SER A 162 -18.70 -2.69 -22.26
CA SER A 162 -19.25 -1.55 -21.53
C SER A 162 -19.04 -0.26 -22.34
N LYS A 163 -20.10 0.54 -22.46
CA LYS A 163 -20.04 1.89 -23.04
C LYS A 163 -19.59 2.94 -22.03
N ASP A 164 -19.23 2.53 -20.82
CA ASP A 164 -18.78 3.46 -19.79
C ASP A 164 -17.52 4.21 -20.25
N GLU A 165 -17.51 5.49 -20.10
CA GLU A 165 -16.36 6.37 -20.40
C GLU A 165 -15.20 6.13 -19.43
N THR A 166 -15.48 5.52 -18.29
CA THR A 166 -14.50 5.22 -17.26
C THR A 166 -14.37 3.72 -17.02
N ARG A 167 -13.25 3.30 -16.45
CA ARG A 167 -12.98 1.93 -15.99
C ARG A 167 -12.45 1.94 -14.56
N LEU A 168 -12.51 0.82 -13.89
CA LEU A 168 -11.76 0.60 -12.66
C LEU A 168 -10.27 0.79 -12.95
N ARG A 169 -9.59 1.57 -12.11
CA ARG A 169 -8.14 1.80 -12.23
C ARG A 169 -7.38 0.48 -12.09
N ARG A 170 -6.35 0.31 -12.89
CA ARG A 170 -5.50 -0.89 -12.85
C ARG A 170 -4.59 -0.85 -11.62
N ASN A 171 -3.93 -1.95 -11.30
CA ASN A 171 -3.08 -2.09 -10.11
C ASN A 171 -1.61 -1.61 -10.30
N VAL A 172 -1.30 -0.94 -11.39
CA VAL A 172 -0.03 -0.21 -11.57
C VAL A 172 -0.33 1.27 -11.47
N TRP A 173 0.11 1.90 -10.38
CA TRP A 173 -0.17 3.30 -10.09
C TRP A 173 1.09 4.13 -10.21
N LYS A 174 1.01 5.21 -10.98
CA LYS A 174 2.13 6.12 -11.21
C LYS A 174 1.97 7.38 -10.37
N TYR A 175 2.98 7.66 -9.53
CA TYR A 175 3.06 8.88 -8.75
C TYR A 175 4.42 9.53 -8.91
N PHE A 176 4.48 10.84 -8.68
CA PHE A 176 5.75 11.54 -8.61
C PHE A 176 6.44 11.20 -7.29
N ALA A 177 7.70 10.80 -7.37
CA ALA A 177 8.54 10.64 -6.20
C ALA A 177 8.90 12.03 -5.67
N GLY A 178 8.64 12.24 -4.40
CA GLY A 178 8.86 13.52 -3.74
C GLY A 178 7.55 14.21 -3.35
N GLY A 179 7.52 14.79 -2.16
CA GLY A 179 6.44 15.66 -1.72
C GLY A 179 6.31 16.83 -2.68
N GLY A 180 5.10 17.33 -2.84
CA GLY A 180 4.89 18.52 -3.67
C GLY A 180 5.91 19.59 -3.29
N ALA A 181 6.46 20.28 -4.26
CA ALA A 181 7.59 21.22 -4.12
C ALA A 181 7.39 22.33 -3.06
N ASN A 182 6.24 22.35 -2.40
CA ASN A 182 5.83 23.37 -1.43
C ASN A 182 5.78 22.89 0.04
N ASP A 183 5.93 21.58 0.33
CA ASP A 183 5.94 21.08 1.72
C ASP A 183 7.37 21.03 2.27
N LYS A 184 7.79 22.14 2.91
CA LYS A 184 9.12 22.30 3.51
C LYS A 184 9.37 21.32 4.67
N ILE A 185 8.33 20.80 5.31
CA ILE A 185 8.45 19.84 6.42
C ILE A 185 8.67 18.45 5.85
N ALA A 186 7.85 18.04 4.89
CA ALA A 186 8.01 16.76 4.22
C ALA A 186 9.36 16.64 3.52
N SER A 187 9.89 17.72 2.91
CA SER A 187 11.17 17.72 2.19
C SER A 187 12.40 17.46 3.09
N GLN A 188 12.27 17.58 4.41
CA GLN A 188 13.33 17.27 5.38
C GLN A 188 13.40 15.76 5.68
N HIS A 189 12.38 14.98 5.33
CA HIS A 189 12.36 13.53 5.55
C HIS A 189 13.08 12.81 4.39
N PRO A 190 14.02 11.90 4.67
CA PRO A 190 14.82 11.22 3.64
C PRO A 190 14.01 10.31 2.71
N ALA A 191 12.79 9.91 3.12
CA ALA A 191 11.88 9.06 2.36
C ALA A 191 10.46 9.64 2.43
N ILE A 192 10.12 10.51 1.48
CA ILE A 192 8.78 11.10 1.43
C ILE A 192 7.81 10.10 0.80
N PHE A 193 6.74 9.79 1.53
CA PHE A 193 5.63 8.99 1.01
C PHE A 193 4.72 9.89 0.16
N PRO A 194 4.36 9.52 -1.09
CA PRO A 194 3.51 10.38 -1.91
C PRO A 194 2.12 10.56 -1.30
N GLU A 195 1.67 11.80 -1.14
CA GLU A 195 0.35 12.12 -0.58
C GLU A 195 -0.78 11.46 -1.36
N GLN A 196 -0.71 11.52 -2.69
CA GLN A 196 -1.72 10.92 -3.55
C GLN A 196 -1.78 9.39 -3.41
N LEU A 197 -0.65 8.72 -3.19
CA LEU A 197 -0.62 7.28 -2.94
C LEU A 197 -1.35 6.93 -1.63
N ALA A 198 -1.05 7.68 -0.56
CA ALA A 198 -1.73 7.50 0.73
C ALA A 198 -3.23 7.75 0.60
N GLN A 199 -3.61 8.87 -0.03
CA GLN A 199 -5.00 9.24 -0.24
C GLN A 199 -5.78 8.19 -1.04
N ASP A 200 -5.22 7.72 -2.14
CA ASP A 200 -5.87 6.75 -3.02
C ASP A 200 -6.14 5.42 -2.29
N HIS A 201 -5.20 4.95 -1.45
CA HIS A 201 -5.44 3.77 -0.62
C HIS A 201 -6.45 4.02 0.50
N ILE A 202 -6.39 5.16 1.18
CA ILE A 202 -7.35 5.54 2.22
C ILE A 202 -8.78 5.55 1.64
N LEU A 203 -8.97 6.21 0.52
CA LEU A 203 -10.27 6.28 -0.15
C LEU A 203 -10.76 4.90 -0.62
N SER A 204 -9.85 4.07 -1.14
CA SER A 204 -10.20 2.75 -1.67
C SER A 204 -10.67 1.78 -0.59
N TRP A 205 -10.06 1.82 0.60
CA TRP A 205 -10.23 0.77 1.61
C TRP A 205 -10.94 1.19 2.89
N THR A 206 -11.38 2.47 2.97
CA THR A 206 -12.09 2.99 4.14
C THR A 206 -13.28 3.86 3.78
N ASN A 207 -14.19 4.01 4.74
CA ASN A 207 -15.24 5.00 4.75
C ASN A 207 -14.91 6.13 5.74
N GLU A 208 -15.70 7.21 5.76
CA GLU A 208 -15.56 8.27 6.75
C GLU A 208 -15.66 7.73 8.19
N ASN A 209 -14.84 8.27 9.07
CA ASN A 209 -14.68 7.88 10.47
C ASN A 209 -13.99 6.53 10.72
N ASP A 210 -13.63 5.75 9.70
CA ASP A 210 -12.80 4.56 9.87
C ASP A 210 -11.42 4.93 10.41
N LEU A 211 -10.77 4.01 11.12
CA LEU A 211 -9.46 4.21 11.73
C LEU A 211 -8.35 3.74 10.79
N VAL A 212 -7.49 4.69 10.41
CA VAL A 212 -6.30 4.46 9.59
C VAL A 212 -5.06 4.51 10.48
N TYR A 213 -4.18 3.54 10.35
CA TYR A 213 -2.95 3.43 11.12
C TYR A 213 -1.71 3.47 10.22
N ASP A 214 -0.65 4.13 10.69
CA ASP A 214 0.68 4.09 10.08
C ASP A 214 1.73 3.81 11.15
N CYS A 215 2.37 2.65 11.08
CA CYS A 215 3.40 2.24 12.05
C CYS A 215 4.79 2.84 11.77
N PHE A 216 4.95 3.57 10.67
CA PHE A 216 6.18 4.27 10.28
C PHE A 216 5.87 5.68 9.79
N MET A 217 5.32 6.48 10.66
CA MET A 217 4.69 7.77 10.35
C MET A 217 5.55 8.72 9.50
N GLY A 218 6.88 8.71 9.66
CA GLY A 218 7.78 9.58 8.92
C GLY A 218 7.38 11.07 9.02
N SER A 219 7.07 11.69 7.87
CA SER A 219 6.60 13.08 7.80
C SER A 219 5.11 13.26 8.12
N GLY A 220 4.37 12.20 8.47
CA GLY A 220 2.96 12.27 8.82
C GLY A 220 2.00 12.27 7.62
N THR A 221 2.44 11.84 6.45
CA THR A 221 1.63 11.88 5.22
C THR A 221 0.31 11.13 5.35
N VAL A 222 0.33 9.92 5.94
CA VAL A 222 -0.89 9.11 6.10
C VAL A 222 -1.87 9.78 7.07
N ALA A 223 -1.38 10.33 8.19
CA ALA A 223 -2.21 11.08 9.14
C ALA A 223 -2.84 12.32 8.47
N LYS A 224 -2.03 13.11 7.73
CA LYS A 224 -2.50 14.27 6.98
C LYS A 224 -3.62 13.89 6.01
N MET A 225 -3.42 12.83 5.21
CA MET A 225 -4.43 12.39 4.23
C MET A 225 -5.68 11.80 4.92
N SER A 226 -5.54 11.17 6.07
CA SER A 226 -6.68 10.71 6.87
C SER A 226 -7.54 11.87 7.33
N ILE A 227 -6.92 12.91 7.91
CA ILE A 227 -7.62 14.13 8.35
C ILE A 227 -8.36 14.80 7.18
N LEU A 228 -7.68 15.02 6.06
CA LEU A 228 -8.24 15.69 4.89
C LEU A 228 -9.42 14.94 4.27
N ASN A 229 -9.54 13.65 4.53
CA ASN A 229 -10.60 12.79 4.01
C ASN A 229 -11.59 12.31 5.10
N ASN A 230 -11.65 12.95 6.26
CA ASN A 230 -12.56 12.63 7.37
C ASN A 230 -12.38 11.21 7.93
N ARG A 231 -11.15 10.71 8.02
CA ARG A 231 -10.81 9.46 8.69
C ARG A 231 -10.13 9.75 10.03
N ASN A 232 -10.32 8.84 10.99
CA ASN A 232 -9.52 8.82 12.21
C ASN A 232 -8.15 8.21 11.91
N TRP A 233 -7.14 8.55 12.73
CA TRP A 233 -5.78 8.06 12.55
C TRP A 233 -5.08 7.79 13.88
#